data_d19ad3c21cc9a976898d8f3a3f6b3c17
#
_entry.id   d19ad3c21cc9a976898d8f3a3f6b3c17
#
_cell.length_a   1.000
_cell.length_b   1.000
_cell.length_c   1.000
_cell.angle_alpha   90.00
_cell.angle_beta   90.00
_cell.angle_gamma   90.00
#
_symmetry.space_group_name_H-M   'P 1'
#
loop_
_entity.id
_entity.type
_entity.pdbx_description
1 polymer ?
#
loop_
_entity_poly.entity_id
_entity_poly.type
_entity_poly.pdbx_seq_one_letter_code
_entity_poly.pdbx_strand_id
1 'polypeptide(L)'
;MRKNYYVIVAVILACVFAAFLFGELFAFSPIIVGFQKFEFPNTIVYVQNRAQLPDWSNCDTLTIPVEKVLALKFKSKPEFFIFRDSLSYVRRSPTYSRLCAIPPNRILIAPWSLIEADLGIIPLDIYLKHELAHILIFQQTGFIRAFRFPKWLSEGIAVYAANQMGTGWYPSREETYNYIRQGNFLPPRDYKTHRASLAKINVPNRSAFLYCEFACIVDYLIETRSREKFQNYIESLFTESNHDEVFRRIYGIEFDYFVDEFKNHCTIQAENFSTQ
;
A
#
# COMPACT_ATOMS: atom_id res chain seq x y z
N MET A 1 11.71 47.77 -10.22
CA MET A 1 12.09 46.36 -9.85
C MET A 1 11.22 45.75 -8.76
N ARG A 2 10.96 46.41 -7.60
CA ARG A 2 10.14 45.80 -6.52
C ARG A 2 8.70 45.39 -6.91
N LYS A 3 7.98 46.20 -7.73
CA LYS A 3 6.60 45.87 -8.15
C LYS A 3 6.50 44.56 -8.94
N ASN A 4 7.46 44.32 -9.85
CA ASN A 4 7.45 43.08 -10.67
C ASN A 4 7.73 41.82 -9.82
N TYR A 5 8.54 41.96 -8.76
CA TYR A 5 8.79 40.86 -7.83
C TYR A 5 7.53 40.42 -7.10
N TYR A 6 6.73 41.36 -6.60
CA TYR A 6 5.45 41.00 -5.91
C TYR A 6 4.43 40.36 -6.86
N VAL A 7 4.38 40.80 -8.10
CA VAL A 7 3.51 40.16 -9.11
C VAL A 7 3.95 38.72 -9.39
N ILE A 8 5.24 38.48 -9.56
CA ILE A 8 5.78 37.14 -9.80
C ILE A 8 5.48 36.23 -8.60
N VAL A 9 5.71 36.69 -7.38
CA VAL A 9 5.41 35.92 -6.15
C VAL A 9 3.91 35.60 -6.05
N ALA A 10 3.04 36.58 -6.33
CA ALA A 10 1.59 36.37 -6.30
C ALA A 10 1.14 35.33 -7.34
N VAL A 11 1.69 35.35 -8.55
CA VAL A 11 1.42 34.36 -9.59
C VAL A 11 1.87 32.97 -9.16
N ILE A 12 3.07 32.82 -8.61
CA ILE A 12 3.59 31.55 -8.11
C ILE A 12 2.66 30.99 -7.01
N LEU A 13 2.29 31.82 -6.04
CA LEU A 13 1.37 31.41 -4.98
C LEU A 13 0.01 30.98 -5.52
N ALA A 14 -0.53 31.71 -6.50
CA ALA A 14 -1.79 31.34 -7.15
C ALA A 14 -1.68 30.01 -7.91
N CYS A 15 -0.58 29.76 -8.61
CA CYS A 15 -0.32 28.48 -9.29
C CYS A 15 -0.18 27.32 -8.29
N VAL A 16 0.54 27.50 -7.19
CA VAL A 16 0.67 26.50 -6.13
C VAL A 16 -0.69 26.22 -5.50
N PHE A 17 -1.46 27.26 -5.19
CA PHE A 17 -2.81 27.10 -4.65
C PHE A 17 -3.74 26.37 -5.62
N ALA A 18 -3.70 26.68 -6.90
CA ALA A 18 -4.46 25.95 -7.93
C ALA A 18 -4.03 24.49 -8.03
N ALA A 19 -2.74 24.18 -7.91
CA ALA A 19 -2.23 22.79 -7.89
C ALA A 19 -2.75 22.02 -6.67
N PHE A 20 -2.89 22.64 -5.50
CA PHE A 20 -3.52 22.04 -4.32
C PHE A 20 -5.03 21.80 -4.48
N LEU A 21 -5.74 22.62 -5.22
CA LEU A 21 -7.18 22.46 -5.40
C LEU A 21 -7.55 21.50 -6.56
N PHE A 22 -6.80 21.54 -7.64
CA PHE A 22 -7.18 20.93 -8.91
C PHE A 22 -6.10 20.08 -9.58
N GLY A 23 -4.87 20.12 -9.08
CA GLY A 23 -3.71 19.40 -9.61
C GLY A 23 -3.24 18.26 -8.73
N GLU A 24 -2.06 17.74 -9.00
CA GLU A 24 -1.45 16.57 -8.31
C GLU A 24 -1.26 16.76 -6.79
N LEU A 25 -1.14 18.02 -6.34
CA LEU A 25 -1.05 18.32 -4.91
C LEU A 25 -2.40 18.20 -4.18
N PHE A 26 -3.51 17.96 -4.90
CA PHE A 26 -4.83 17.72 -4.30
C PHE A 26 -4.79 16.58 -3.27
N ALA A 27 -4.02 15.54 -3.54
CA ALA A 27 -3.85 14.42 -2.62
C ALA A 27 -3.42 14.85 -1.19
N PHE A 28 -2.74 16.00 -1.07
CA PHE A 28 -2.25 16.58 0.19
C PHE A 28 -3.00 17.85 0.61
N SER A 29 -4.01 18.27 -0.16
CA SER A 29 -4.72 19.53 0.08
C SER A 29 -5.53 19.48 1.37
N PRO A 30 -5.42 20.46 2.27
CA PRO A 30 -6.33 20.59 3.41
C PRO A 30 -7.75 21.03 2.99
N ILE A 31 -7.90 21.53 1.76
CA ILE A 31 -9.16 22.05 1.22
C ILE A 31 -9.67 21.10 0.14
N ILE A 32 -10.87 20.57 0.34
CA ILE A 32 -11.52 19.63 -0.58
C ILE A 32 -12.62 20.38 -1.34
N VAL A 33 -12.37 20.63 -2.63
CA VAL A 33 -13.30 21.37 -3.50
C VAL A 33 -13.89 20.45 -4.56
N GLY A 34 -15.20 20.54 -4.78
CA GLY A 34 -15.91 19.81 -5.83
C GLY A 34 -16.24 18.36 -5.46
N PHE A 35 -16.27 18.06 -4.17
CA PHE A 35 -16.70 16.77 -3.62
C PHE A 35 -17.81 16.98 -2.58
N GLN A 36 -18.74 16.04 -2.55
CA GLN A 36 -19.73 15.90 -1.48
C GLN A 36 -19.19 14.90 -0.44
N LYS A 37 -19.27 15.27 0.84
CA LYS A 37 -18.84 14.42 1.96
C LYS A 37 -20.00 13.54 2.42
N PHE A 38 -19.70 12.25 2.60
CA PHE A 38 -20.55 11.26 3.27
C PHE A 38 -19.77 10.66 4.43
N GLU A 39 -20.38 10.63 5.61
CA GLU A 39 -19.73 10.12 6.81
C GLU A 39 -20.42 8.82 7.26
N PHE A 40 -19.62 7.77 7.35
CA PHE A 40 -20.00 6.44 7.82
C PHE A 40 -19.42 6.15 9.21
N PRO A 41 -19.85 5.09 9.89
CA PRO A 41 -19.34 4.73 11.21
C PRO A 41 -17.81 4.64 11.27
N ASN A 42 -17.17 4.01 10.29
CA ASN A 42 -15.73 3.74 10.28
C ASN A 42 -14.94 4.55 9.25
N THR A 43 -15.60 5.14 8.26
CA THR A 43 -14.95 5.80 7.12
C THR A 43 -15.61 7.14 6.76
N ILE A 44 -14.89 7.94 5.96
CA ILE A 44 -15.43 9.14 5.31
C ILE A 44 -15.26 8.97 3.80
N VAL A 45 -16.31 9.24 3.03
CA VAL A 45 -16.27 9.14 1.58
C VAL A 45 -16.55 10.52 0.97
N TYR A 46 -15.66 10.95 0.12
CA TYR A 46 -15.78 12.15 -0.69
C TYR A 46 -16.10 11.75 -2.13
N VAL A 47 -17.29 12.09 -2.60
CA VAL A 47 -17.74 11.79 -3.96
C VAL A 47 -17.68 13.04 -4.79
N GLN A 48 -16.97 13.03 -5.91
CA GLN A 48 -16.87 14.19 -6.78
C GLN A 48 -18.25 14.53 -7.36
N ASN A 49 -18.59 15.82 -7.44
CA ASN A 49 -19.84 16.29 -7.99
C ASN A 49 -20.16 15.62 -9.33
N ARG A 50 -21.40 15.14 -9.50
CA ARG A 50 -21.92 14.36 -10.64
C ARG A 50 -21.40 12.91 -10.72
N ALA A 51 -20.61 12.42 -9.75
CA ALA A 51 -20.37 11.00 -9.58
C ALA A 51 -21.49 10.40 -8.70
N GLN A 52 -21.65 9.08 -8.77
CA GLN A 52 -22.56 8.35 -7.88
C GLN A 52 -21.75 7.72 -6.73
N LEU A 53 -22.32 7.74 -5.53
CA LEU A 53 -21.83 6.96 -4.42
C LEU A 53 -22.29 5.51 -4.61
N PRO A 54 -21.38 4.52 -4.73
CA PRO A 54 -21.77 3.11 -4.71
C PRO A 54 -22.33 2.74 -3.33
N ASP A 55 -22.94 1.55 -3.21
CA ASP A 55 -23.29 1.01 -1.88
C ASP A 55 -22.00 0.81 -1.08
N TRP A 56 -21.81 1.66 -0.06
CA TRP A 56 -20.62 1.70 0.76
C TRP A 56 -20.73 0.90 2.05
N SER A 57 -21.89 0.32 2.35
CA SER A 57 -22.19 -0.35 3.62
C SER A 57 -21.17 -1.46 3.95
N ASN A 58 -20.86 -2.31 2.97
CA ASN A 58 -19.86 -3.37 3.13
C ASN A 58 -18.43 -2.81 3.18
N CYS A 59 -18.12 -1.80 2.37
CA CYS A 59 -16.78 -1.18 2.33
C CYS A 59 -16.43 -0.49 3.66
N ASP A 60 -17.41 0.11 4.34
CA ASP A 60 -17.22 0.76 5.64
C ASP A 60 -16.71 -0.20 6.72
N THR A 61 -17.10 -1.46 6.66
CA THR A 61 -16.71 -2.47 7.65
C THR A 61 -15.31 -3.05 7.44
N LEU A 62 -14.65 -2.79 6.29
CA LEU A 62 -13.34 -3.38 5.93
C LEU A 62 -12.19 -2.89 6.82
N THR A 63 -12.36 -1.81 7.56
CA THR A 63 -11.39 -1.37 8.58
C THR A 63 -11.21 -2.40 9.68
N ILE A 64 -12.29 -3.10 10.07
CA ILE A 64 -12.30 -4.05 11.19
C ILE A 64 -11.36 -5.25 10.96
N PRO A 65 -11.44 -5.99 9.83
CA PRO A 65 -10.51 -7.10 9.59
C PRO A 65 -9.06 -6.63 9.46
N VAL A 66 -8.78 -5.46 8.88
CA VAL A 66 -7.42 -4.93 8.76
C VAL A 66 -6.83 -4.62 10.14
N GLU A 67 -7.58 -3.95 11.01
CA GLU A 67 -7.18 -3.71 12.40
C GLU A 67 -6.89 -5.01 13.15
N LYS A 68 -7.76 -6.01 12.98
CA LYS A 68 -7.62 -7.31 13.64
C LYS A 68 -6.36 -8.05 13.20
N VAL A 69 -6.08 -8.06 11.89
CA VAL A 69 -4.91 -8.75 11.34
C VAL A 69 -3.62 -8.09 11.78
N LEU A 70 -3.57 -6.75 11.81
CA LEU A 70 -2.38 -5.99 12.18
C LEU A 70 -2.26 -5.72 13.69
N ALA A 71 -3.29 -6.05 14.48
CA ALA A 71 -3.38 -5.74 15.92
C ALA A 71 -3.18 -4.24 16.22
N LEU A 72 -3.60 -3.37 15.30
CA LEU A 72 -3.50 -1.92 15.37
C LEU A 72 -4.88 -1.29 15.24
N LYS A 73 -5.01 -0.01 15.63
CA LYS A 73 -6.25 0.76 15.50
C LYS A 73 -6.04 2.01 14.65
N PHE A 74 -7.03 2.32 13.81
CA PHE A 74 -7.06 3.61 13.13
C PHE A 74 -7.19 4.75 14.15
N LYS A 75 -6.34 5.78 14.03
CA LYS A 75 -6.39 6.99 14.88
C LYS A 75 -7.47 7.97 14.42
N SER A 76 -7.86 7.88 13.16
CA SER A 76 -8.93 8.65 12.53
C SER A 76 -9.58 7.83 11.42
N LYS A 77 -10.84 8.17 11.06
CA LYS A 77 -11.55 7.49 9.97
C LYS A 77 -10.79 7.66 8.64
N PRO A 78 -10.45 6.59 7.91
CA PRO A 78 -9.92 6.69 6.57
C PRO A 78 -10.82 7.48 5.62
N GLU A 79 -10.22 8.29 4.75
CA GLU A 79 -10.91 9.14 3.79
C GLU A 79 -10.79 8.56 2.37
N PHE A 80 -11.91 8.24 1.75
CA PHE A 80 -11.97 7.73 0.39
C PHE A 80 -12.44 8.82 -0.58
N PHE A 81 -11.77 8.90 -1.73
CA PHE A 81 -12.11 9.87 -2.78
C PHE A 81 -12.54 9.15 -4.05
N ILE A 82 -13.80 9.27 -4.41
CA ILE A 82 -14.41 8.71 -5.62
C ILE A 82 -14.48 9.82 -6.68
N PHE A 83 -13.79 9.62 -7.78
CA PHE A 83 -13.73 10.59 -8.87
C PHE A 83 -14.80 10.30 -9.92
N ARG A 84 -15.30 11.36 -10.55
CA ARG A 84 -16.34 11.30 -11.59
C ARG A 84 -15.86 10.64 -12.87
N ASP A 85 -14.62 10.96 -13.28
CA ASP A 85 -14.04 10.53 -14.54
C ASP A 85 -12.51 10.39 -14.45
N SER A 86 -11.94 9.66 -15.40
CA SER A 86 -10.51 9.36 -15.47
C SER A 86 -9.64 10.62 -15.54
N LEU A 87 -10.09 11.66 -16.25
CA LEU A 87 -9.33 12.91 -16.37
C LEU A 87 -9.22 13.63 -15.03
N SER A 88 -10.33 13.66 -14.27
CA SER A 88 -10.35 14.22 -12.91
C SER A 88 -9.44 13.48 -11.95
N TYR A 89 -9.41 12.14 -12.05
CA TYR A 89 -8.51 11.30 -11.27
C TYR A 89 -7.06 11.57 -11.61
N VAL A 90 -6.69 11.45 -12.89
CA VAL A 90 -5.30 11.59 -13.37
C VAL A 90 -4.70 12.96 -13.02
N ARG A 91 -5.50 14.02 -13.04
CA ARG A 91 -5.04 15.38 -12.68
C ARG A 91 -4.78 15.56 -11.18
N ARG A 92 -5.38 14.74 -10.33
CA ARG A 92 -5.35 14.89 -8.87
C ARG A 92 -4.67 13.73 -8.14
N SER A 93 -4.37 12.66 -8.84
CA SER A 93 -3.66 11.50 -8.30
C SER A 93 -2.17 11.57 -8.65
N PRO A 94 -1.26 11.25 -7.72
CA PRO A 94 0.17 11.15 -8.02
C PRO A 94 0.51 9.88 -8.82
N THR A 95 -0.45 9.01 -9.06
CA THR A 95 -0.26 7.73 -9.76
C THR A 95 -1.42 7.42 -10.69
N TYR A 96 -1.20 6.47 -11.63
CA TYR A 96 -2.24 5.88 -12.49
C TYR A 96 -2.77 4.56 -11.93
N SER A 97 -2.57 4.29 -10.66
CA SER A 97 -3.04 3.07 -9.99
C SER A 97 -4.56 3.03 -9.91
N ARG A 98 -5.14 1.84 -9.77
CA ARG A 98 -6.57 1.63 -9.50
C ARG A 98 -7.02 2.30 -8.21
N LEU A 99 -6.26 2.07 -7.16
CA LEU A 99 -6.39 2.72 -5.86
C LEU A 99 -5.01 3.22 -5.43
N CYS A 100 -4.98 4.21 -4.55
CA CYS A 100 -3.73 4.77 -4.05
C CYS A 100 -3.92 5.33 -2.65
N ALA A 101 -3.22 4.75 -1.67
CA ALA A 101 -3.14 5.29 -0.32
C ALA A 101 -2.15 6.45 -0.25
N ILE A 102 -2.59 7.57 0.29
CA ILE A 102 -1.83 8.80 0.46
C ILE A 102 -1.75 9.16 1.96
N PRO A 103 -0.53 9.34 2.50
CA PRO A 103 -0.40 9.77 3.88
C PRO A 103 -1.06 11.14 4.15
N PRO A 104 -1.64 11.38 5.31
CA PRO A 104 -1.74 10.40 6.40
C PRO A 104 -2.97 9.50 6.32
N ASN A 105 -4.03 9.83 5.52
CA ASN A 105 -5.35 9.25 5.72
C ASN A 105 -6.21 9.08 4.47
N ARG A 106 -5.70 9.26 3.25
CA ARG A 106 -6.51 9.31 2.03
C ARG A 106 -6.31 8.10 1.14
N ILE A 107 -7.41 7.61 0.58
CA ILE A 107 -7.42 6.59 -0.48
C ILE A 107 -8.12 7.20 -1.69
N LEU A 108 -7.40 7.32 -2.81
CA LEU A 108 -7.95 7.77 -4.08
C LEU A 108 -8.40 6.55 -4.88
N ILE A 109 -9.63 6.56 -5.38
CA ILE A 109 -10.23 5.47 -6.16
C ILE A 109 -10.42 5.95 -7.59
N ALA A 110 -9.76 5.28 -8.53
CA ALA A 110 -9.91 5.55 -9.94
C ALA A 110 -11.30 5.09 -10.43
N PRO A 111 -11.99 5.84 -11.32
CA PRO A 111 -13.31 5.46 -11.81
C PRO A 111 -13.35 4.09 -12.48
N TRP A 112 -12.30 3.72 -13.21
CA TRP A 112 -12.23 2.40 -13.86
C TRP A 112 -12.17 1.24 -12.87
N SER A 113 -11.67 1.45 -11.63
CA SER A 113 -11.64 0.39 -10.61
C SER A 113 -13.04 -0.02 -10.18
N LEU A 114 -13.97 0.92 -10.08
CA LEU A 114 -15.36 0.63 -9.75
C LEU A 114 -16.04 -0.13 -10.90
N ILE A 115 -15.76 0.27 -12.15
CA ILE A 115 -16.26 -0.45 -13.34
C ILE A 115 -15.69 -1.88 -13.39
N GLU A 116 -14.39 -2.04 -13.16
CA GLU A 116 -13.74 -3.35 -13.14
C GLU A 116 -14.29 -4.25 -12.02
N ALA A 117 -14.63 -3.65 -10.87
CA ALA A 117 -15.26 -4.36 -9.76
C ALA A 117 -16.69 -4.81 -10.11
N ASP A 118 -17.49 -3.93 -10.71
CA ASP A 118 -18.86 -4.24 -11.15
C ASP A 118 -18.88 -5.35 -12.23
N LEU A 119 -17.85 -5.40 -13.07
CA LEU A 119 -17.64 -6.47 -14.06
C LEU A 119 -17.01 -7.74 -13.48
N GLY A 120 -16.70 -7.79 -12.18
CA GLY A 120 -16.04 -8.93 -11.54
C GLY A 120 -14.59 -9.16 -11.95
N ILE A 121 -13.94 -8.17 -12.56
CA ILE A 121 -12.53 -8.25 -13.00
C ILE A 121 -11.59 -8.15 -11.80
N ILE A 122 -11.96 -7.33 -10.80
CA ILE A 122 -11.20 -7.18 -9.56
C ILE A 122 -12.09 -7.36 -8.32
N PRO A 123 -11.60 -7.99 -7.25
CA PRO A 123 -12.27 -8.02 -5.95
C PRO A 123 -11.99 -6.71 -5.20
N LEU A 124 -12.91 -5.73 -5.32
CA LEU A 124 -12.72 -4.37 -4.79
C LEU A 124 -12.43 -4.37 -3.28
N ASP A 125 -13.09 -5.25 -2.53
CA ASP A 125 -12.92 -5.37 -1.07
C ASP A 125 -11.48 -5.75 -0.69
N ILE A 126 -10.83 -6.60 -1.48
CA ILE A 126 -9.42 -6.98 -1.28
C ILE A 126 -8.51 -5.78 -1.55
N TYR A 127 -8.73 -5.05 -2.66
CA TYR A 127 -7.96 -3.86 -2.98
C TYR A 127 -8.16 -2.76 -1.94
N LEU A 128 -9.38 -2.56 -1.43
CA LEU A 128 -9.64 -1.60 -0.35
C LEU A 128 -8.94 -1.99 0.95
N LYS A 129 -8.94 -3.27 1.33
CA LYS A 129 -8.20 -3.76 2.51
C LYS A 129 -6.69 -3.53 2.37
N HIS A 130 -6.13 -3.72 1.16
CA HIS A 130 -4.74 -3.43 0.87
C HIS A 130 -4.40 -1.95 1.14
N GLU A 131 -5.17 -1.03 0.59
CA GLU A 131 -4.96 0.41 0.80
C GLU A 131 -5.22 0.83 2.26
N LEU A 132 -6.20 0.22 2.91
CA LEU A 132 -6.46 0.45 4.34
C LEU A 132 -5.28 0.02 5.22
N ALA A 133 -4.58 -1.06 4.88
CA ALA A 133 -3.36 -1.46 5.59
C ALA A 133 -2.26 -0.40 5.48
N HIS A 134 -2.08 0.20 4.30
CA HIS A 134 -1.17 1.34 4.14
C HIS A 134 -1.60 2.54 4.99
N ILE A 135 -2.89 2.91 4.98
CA ILE A 135 -3.41 4.01 5.79
C ILE A 135 -3.17 3.75 7.28
N LEU A 136 -3.41 2.53 7.74
CA LEU A 136 -3.19 2.17 9.14
C LEU A 136 -1.72 2.39 9.54
N ILE A 137 -0.76 1.93 8.72
CA ILE A 137 0.67 2.18 8.92
C ILE A 137 0.98 3.69 8.89
N PHE A 138 0.43 4.44 7.93
CA PHE A 138 0.68 5.89 7.81
C PHE A 138 0.18 6.67 9.03
N GLN A 139 -0.97 6.29 9.57
CA GLN A 139 -1.49 6.90 10.80
C GLN A 139 -0.63 6.59 12.02
N GLN A 140 0.01 5.42 12.09
CA GLN A 140 0.93 5.09 13.19
C GLN A 140 2.26 5.84 13.07
N THR A 141 2.83 5.87 11.86
CA THR A 141 4.13 6.51 11.60
C THR A 141 4.06 8.04 11.55
N GLY A 142 2.92 8.59 11.13
CA GLY A 142 2.76 10.00 10.78
C GLY A 142 3.35 10.35 9.40
N PHE A 143 3.03 11.56 8.91
CA PHE A 143 3.26 11.97 7.52
C PHE A 143 4.70 11.79 7.04
N ILE A 144 5.68 12.34 7.77
CA ILE A 144 7.09 12.33 7.32
C ILE A 144 7.70 10.94 7.38
N ARG A 145 7.41 10.18 8.46
CA ARG A 145 7.99 8.86 8.66
C ARG A 145 7.35 7.78 7.78
N ALA A 146 6.13 7.97 7.33
CA ALA A 146 5.48 7.09 6.35
C ALA A 146 6.33 6.89 5.08
N PHE A 147 7.06 7.94 4.64
CA PHE A 147 7.98 7.84 3.50
C PHE A 147 9.27 7.07 3.79
N ARG A 148 9.64 6.90 5.07
CA ARG A 148 10.84 6.18 5.52
C ARG A 148 10.55 4.74 5.93
N PHE A 149 9.29 4.38 6.11
CA PHE A 149 8.90 2.99 6.40
C PHE A 149 9.35 2.07 5.24
N PRO A 150 9.93 0.88 5.52
CA PRO A 150 10.45 0.01 4.47
C PRO A 150 9.37 -0.34 3.46
N LYS A 151 9.59 0.00 2.18
CA LYS A 151 8.57 -0.14 1.12
C LYS A 151 8.17 -1.59 0.87
N TRP A 152 9.13 -2.51 0.88
CA TRP A 152 8.85 -3.93 0.73
C TRP A 152 7.95 -4.45 1.86
N LEU A 153 8.21 -4.01 3.10
CA LEU A 153 7.44 -4.41 4.28
C LEU A 153 6.03 -3.83 4.22
N SER A 154 5.88 -2.58 3.77
CA SER A 154 4.58 -1.94 3.59
C SER A 154 3.70 -2.70 2.60
N GLU A 155 4.26 -3.10 1.44
CA GLU A 155 3.53 -3.89 0.44
C GLU A 155 3.24 -5.31 0.94
N GLY A 156 4.23 -5.96 1.57
CA GLY A 156 4.06 -7.30 2.14
C GLY A 156 2.97 -7.35 3.20
N ILE A 157 2.94 -6.38 4.12
CA ILE A 157 1.88 -6.24 5.13
C ILE A 157 0.52 -6.01 4.47
N ALA A 158 0.45 -5.16 3.44
CA ALA A 158 -0.81 -4.84 2.77
C ALA A 158 -1.42 -6.06 2.07
N VAL A 159 -0.62 -6.82 1.31
CA VAL A 159 -1.06 -8.08 0.67
C VAL A 159 -1.45 -9.13 1.72
N TYR A 160 -0.65 -9.27 2.78
CA TYR A 160 -0.94 -10.20 3.87
C TYR A 160 -2.26 -9.85 4.59
N ALA A 161 -2.45 -8.59 4.97
CA ALA A 161 -3.66 -8.13 5.67
C ALA A 161 -4.93 -8.22 4.81
N ALA A 162 -4.79 -8.01 3.51
CA ALA A 162 -5.87 -8.10 2.55
C ALA A 162 -6.23 -9.55 2.16
N ASN A 163 -5.39 -10.53 2.50
CA ASN A 163 -5.47 -11.90 1.98
C ASN A 163 -5.52 -11.92 0.44
N GLN A 164 -4.59 -11.18 -0.19
CA GLN A 164 -4.65 -10.89 -1.62
C GLN A 164 -3.98 -11.95 -2.50
N MET A 165 -3.12 -12.80 -1.93
CA MET A 165 -2.46 -13.89 -2.67
C MET A 165 -3.50 -14.86 -3.27
N GLY A 166 -3.27 -15.29 -4.50
CA GLY A 166 -4.19 -16.17 -5.23
C GLY A 166 -5.42 -15.47 -5.82
N THR A 167 -5.48 -14.13 -5.79
CA THR A 167 -6.63 -13.37 -6.32
C THR A 167 -6.26 -12.58 -7.57
N GLY A 168 -7.07 -12.68 -8.61
CA GLY A 168 -6.85 -11.97 -9.88
C GLY A 168 -5.49 -12.25 -10.48
N TRP A 169 -4.62 -11.25 -10.51
CA TRP A 169 -3.25 -11.37 -11.07
C TRP A 169 -2.17 -11.68 -10.02
N TYR A 170 -2.56 -11.80 -8.75
CA TYR A 170 -1.64 -12.08 -7.67
C TYR A 170 -1.41 -13.58 -7.56
N PRO A 171 -0.18 -14.06 -7.69
CA PRO A 171 0.10 -15.48 -7.51
C PRO A 171 -0.29 -15.96 -6.11
N SER A 172 -0.68 -17.21 -6.01
CA SER A 172 -0.85 -17.88 -4.72
C SER A 172 0.49 -18.01 -3.99
N ARG A 173 0.47 -18.43 -2.71
CA ARG A 173 1.70 -18.72 -1.95
C ARG A 173 2.52 -19.81 -2.66
N GLU A 174 1.88 -20.88 -3.12
CA GLU A 174 2.53 -21.98 -3.82
C GLU A 174 3.19 -21.51 -5.12
N GLU A 175 2.46 -20.76 -5.96
CA GLU A 175 3.00 -20.20 -7.20
C GLU A 175 4.16 -19.26 -6.92
N THR A 176 4.07 -18.44 -5.86
CA THR A 176 5.14 -17.53 -5.44
C THR A 176 6.40 -18.29 -5.04
N TYR A 177 6.28 -19.37 -4.26
CA TYR A 177 7.40 -20.24 -3.89
C TYR A 177 8.01 -20.93 -5.11
N ASN A 178 7.18 -21.39 -6.06
CA ASN A 178 7.64 -21.98 -7.32
C ASN A 178 8.44 -20.97 -8.16
N TYR A 179 7.99 -19.72 -8.26
CA TYR A 179 8.74 -18.67 -8.95
C TYR A 179 10.07 -18.38 -8.27
N ILE A 180 10.13 -18.33 -6.93
CA ILE A 180 11.36 -18.13 -6.17
C ILE A 180 12.33 -19.28 -6.41
N ARG A 181 11.87 -20.54 -6.38
CA ARG A 181 12.66 -21.72 -6.69
C ARG A 181 13.27 -21.69 -8.10
N GLN A 182 12.53 -21.12 -9.06
CA GLN A 182 13.00 -20.92 -10.45
C GLN A 182 14.02 -19.78 -10.60
N GLY A 183 14.41 -19.13 -9.49
CA GLY A 183 15.39 -18.03 -9.48
C GLY A 183 14.79 -16.63 -9.59
N ASN A 184 13.46 -16.50 -9.60
CA ASN A 184 12.80 -15.21 -9.52
C ASN A 184 12.78 -14.76 -8.07
N PHE A 185 13.65 -13.83 -7.70
CA PHE A 185 13.72 -13.29 -6.35
C PHE A 185 14.29 -11.87 -6.37
N LEU A 186 13.66 -10.97 -5.62
CA LEU A 186 14.16 -9.62 -5.38
C LEU A 186 14.51 -9.46 -3.90
N PRO A 187 15.77 -9.30 -3.52
CA PRO A 187 16.09 -8.98 -2.14
C PRO A 187 15.28 -7.77 -1.66
N PRO A 188 14.57 -7.85 -0.51
CA PRO A 188 13.69 -6.78 -0.05
C PRO A 188 14.35 -5.41 0.02
N ARG A 189 15.65 -5.35 0.34
CA ARG A 189 16.44 -4.11 0.36
C ARG A 189 16.57 -3.43 -0.99
N ASP A 190 16.49 -4.20 -2.07
CA ASP A 190 16.65 -3.70 -3.43
C ASP A 190 15.35 -3.12 -3.99
N TYR A 191 14.21 -3.37 -3.33
CA TYR A 191 12.92 -2.86 -3.78
C TYR A 191 12.89 -1.32 -3.80
N LYS A 192 12.37 -0.75 -4.91
CA LYS A 192 12.38 0.70 -5.20
C LYS A 192 13.78 1.34 -5.28
N THR A 193 14.82 0.54 -5.51
CA THR A 193 16.17 1.00 -5.84
C THR A 193 16.50 0.74 -7.30
N HIS A 194 17.63 1.28 -7.78
CA HIS A 194 18.14 0.95 -9.12
C HIS A 194 18.40 -0.55 -9.30
N ARG A 195 18.82 -1.26 -8.25
CA ARG A 195 19.07 -2.71 -8.31
C ARG A 195 17.82 -3.50 -8.68
N ALA A 196 16.64 -3.04 -8.26
CA ALA A 196 15.40 -3.70 -8.63
C ALA A 196 15.19 -3.73 -10.15
N SER A 197 15.63 -2.71 -10.90
CA SER A 197 15.52 -2.69 -12.36
C SER A 197 16.46 -3.66 -13.07
N LEU A 198 17.55 -4.06 -12.40
CA LEU A 198 18.53 -5.01 -12.90
C LEU A 198 18.18 -6.46 -12.59
N ALA A 199 17.30 -6.71 -11.64
CA ALA A 199 16.87 -8.05 -11.25
C ALA A 199 16.11 -8.73 -12.39
N LYS A 200 16.61 -9.91 -12.81
CA LYS A 200 15.99 -10.75 -13.83
C LYS A 200 14.82 -11.52 -13.19
N ILE A 201 13.61 -10.99 -13.32
CA ILE A 201 12.38 -11.59 -12.82
C ILE A 201 11.51 -11.88 -14.02
N ASN A 202 11.33 -13.15 -14.33
CA ASN A 202 10.57 -13.64 -15.46
C ASN A 202 9.27 -14.32 -14.97
N VAL A 203 8.26 -13.52 -14.75
CA VAL A 203 6.93 -13.92 -14.26
C VAL A 203 5.85 -13.15 -15.03
N PRO A 204 4.61 -13.65 -15.12
CA PRO A 204 3.53 -13.00 -15.88
C PRO A 204 3.25 -11.56 -15.43
N ASN A 205 3.23 -11.32 -14.12
CA ASN A 205 3.01 -9.99 -13.55
C ASN A 205 4.06 -9.72 -12.46
N ARG A 206 5.10 -8.96 -12.85
CA ARG A 206 6.24 -8.67 -11.97
C ARG A 206 5.83 -7.95 -10.68
N SER A 207 4.94 -6.97 -10.76
CA SER A 207 4.56 -6.20 -9.57
C SER A 207 3.73 -7.03 -8.61
N ALA A 208 2.76 -7.78 -9.10
CA ALA A 208 1.95 -8.67 -8.28
C ALA A 208 2.81 -9.77 -7.62
N PHE A 209 3.76 -10.34 -8.37
CA PHE A 209 4.70 -11.31 -7.84
C PHE A 209 5.54 -10.73 -6.69
N LEU A 210 6.16 -9.56 -6.88
CA LEU A 210 6.97 -8.94 -5.83
C LEU A 210 6.16 -8.66 -4.55
N TYR A 211 4.93 -8.23 -4.71
CA TYR A 211 4.05 -7.98 -3.57
C TYR A 211 3.70 -9.29 -2.84
N CYS A 212 3.46 -10.38 -3.56
CA CYS A 212 3.26 -11.70 -2.98
C CYS A 212 4.55 -12.27 -2.34
N GLU A 213 5.71 -12.07 -2.96
CA GLU A 213 7.01 -12.41 -2.38
C GLU A 213 7.18 -11.75 -1.02
N PHE A 214 6.91 -10.44 -0.91
CA PHE A 214 7.01 -9.72 0.35
C PHE A 214 5.97 -10.15 1.37
N ALA A 215 4.76 -10.50 0.92
CA ALA A 215 3.74 -11.06 1.81
C ALA A 215 4.15 -12.45 2.35
N CYS A 216 4.77 -13.28 1.52
CA CYS A 216 5.34 -14.56 1.96
C CYS A 216 6.47 -14.38 2.98
N ILE A 217 7.32 -13.34 2.83
CA ILE A 217 8.35 -12.99 3.81
C ILE A 217 7.71 -12.58 5.15
N VAL A 218 6.66 -11.74 5.11
CA VAL A 218 5.92 -11.33 6.31
C VAL A 218 5.28 -12.54 7.01
N ASP A 219 4.64 -13.40 6.26
CA ASP A 219 3.98 -14.59 6.77
C ASP A 219 5.00 -15.57 7.40
N TYR A 220 6.11 -15.85 6.70
CA TYR A 220 7.21 -16.67 7.21
C TYR A 220 7.82 -16.10 8.49
N LEU A 221 7.97 -14.76 8.57
CA LEU A 221 8.46 -14.09 9.75
C LEU A 221 7.51 -14.29 10.95
N ILE A 222 6.19 -14.20 10.72
CA ILE A 222 5.17 -14.43 11.75
C ILE A 222 5.16 -15.91 12.18
N GLU A 223 5.19 -16.83 11.25
CA GLU A 223 5.13 -18.27 11.52
C GLU A 223 6.37 -18.77 12.28
N THR A 224 7.57 -18.33 11.88
CA THR A 224 8.84 -18.85 12.44
C THR A 224 9.36 -18.08 13.64
N ARG A 225 8.96 -16.83 13.83
CA ARG A 225 9.50 -15.93 14.86
C ARG A 225 8.45 -15.42 15.87
N SER A 226 7.19 -15.71 15.67
CA SER A 226 5.99 -15.31 16.40
C SER A 226 5.37 -13.97 15.99
N ARG A 227 4.07 -13.92 16.07
CA ARG A 227 3.25 -12.71 15.81
C ARG A 227 3.60 -11.56 16.78
N GLU A 228 3.91 -11.86 18.03
CA GLU A 228 4.27 -10.85 19.04
C GLU A 228 5.58 -10.13 18.65
N LYS A 229 6.61 -10.88 18.26
CA LYS A 229 7.85 -10.28 17.77
C LYS A 229 7.64 -9.46 16.50
N PHE A 230 6.78 -9.93 15.59
CA PHE A 230 6.43 -9.17 14.40
C PHE A 230 5.73 -7.86 14.75
N GLN A 231 4.80 -7.88 15.72
CA GLN A 231 4.13 -6.68 16.20
C GLN A 231 5.14 -5.68 16.80
N ASN A 232 6.02 -6.15 17.69
CA ASN A 232 7.08 -5.33 18.28
C ASN A 232 8.01 -4.73 17.21
N TYR A 233 8.29 -5.48 16.15
CA TYR A 233 9.11 -5.03 15.04
C TYR A 233 8.45 -3.89 14.26
N ILE A 234 7.22 -4.04 13.82
CA ILE A 234 6.53 -2.98 13.08
C ILE A 234 6.29 -1.73 13.94
N GLU A 235 5.96 -1.89 15.23
CA GLU A 235 5.77 -0.77 16.16
C GLU A 235 7.07 0.00 16.40
N SER A 236 8.21 -0.68 16.53
CA SER A 236 9.52 -0.02 16.61
C SER A 236 9.83 0.81 15.37
N LEU A 237 9.47 0.32 14.18
CA LEU A 237 9.65 1.04 12.91
C LEU A 237 8.77 2.29 12.76
N PHE A 238 7.72 2.46 13.58
CA PHE A 238 6.95 3.70 13.59
C PHE A 238 7.74 4.89 14.14
N THR A 239 8.74 4.62 14.96
CA THR A 239 9.56 5.67 15.61
C THR A 239 11.04 5.63 15.21
N GLU A 240 11.53 4.48 14.75
CA GLU A 240 12.92 4.24 14.39
C GLU A 240 13.05 4.06 12.87
N SER A 241 14.12 4.57 12.27
CA SER A 241 14.34 4.48 10.82
C SER A 241 15.45 3.50 10.42
N ASN A 242 16.21 2.99 11.38
CA ASN A 242 17.24 1.98 11.11
C ASN A 242 16.63 0.57 11.16
N HIS A 243 16.11 0.14 10.03
CA HIS A 243 15.47 -1.16 9.85
C HIS A 243 16.34 -2.33 10.34
N ASP A 244 17.64 -2.33 10.00
CA ASP A 244 18.53 -3.45 10.30
C ASP A 244 18.82 -3.57 11.79
N GLU A 245 19.01 -2.45 12.44
CA GLU A 245 19.24 -2.42 13.88
C GLU A 245 17.98 -2.87 14.65
N VAL A 246 16.80 -2.40 14.23
CA VAL A 246 15.53 -2.82 14.82
C VAL A 246 15.32 -4.32 14.62
N PHE A 247 15.56 -4.83 13.41
CA PHE A 247 15.42 -6.24 13.10
C PHE A 247 16.34 -7.11 13.96
N ARG A 248 17.63 -6.79 13.98
CA ARG A 248 18.63 -7.52 14.80
C ARG A 248 18.30 -7.48 16.29
N ARG A 249 17.87 -6.34 16.81
CA ARG A 249 17.48 -6.20 18.23
C ARG A 249 16.31 -7.10 18.61
N ILE A 250 15.31 -7.23 17.75
CA ILE A 250 14.09 -7.98 18.06
C ILE A 250 14.25 -9.48 17.78
N TYR A 251 14.90 -9.82 16.68
CA TYR A 251 14.99 -11.21 16.26
C TYR A 251 16.33 -11.90 16.62
N GLY A 252 17.36 -11.13 16.97
CA GLY A 252 18.69 -11.66 17.36
C GLY A 252 19.56 -12.15 16.18
N ILE A 253 19.14 -11.87 14.95
CA ILE A 253 19.83 -12.26 13.72
C ILE A 253 19.90 -11.09 12.73
N GLU A 254 20.81 -11.16 11.79
CA GLU A 254 20.88 -10.19 10.69
C GLU A 254 19.74 -10.40 9.70
N PHE A 255 19.21 -9.31 9.11
CA PHE A 255 18.10 -9.37 8.18
C PHE A 255 18.43 -10.18 6.92
N ASP A 256 19.64 -10.03 6.37
CA ASP A 256 20.04 -10.77 5.18
C ASP A 256 20.13 -12.28 5.44
N TYR A 257 20.58 -12.69 6.63
CA TYR A 257 20.57 -14.10 7.02
C TYR A 257 19.12 -14.66 7.06
N PHE A 258 18.18 -13.90 7.63
CA PHE A 258 16.77 -14.28 7.63
C PHE A 258 16.18 -14.39 6.20
N VAL A 259 16.58 -13.49 5.31
CA VAL A 259 16.13 -13.52 3.90
C VAL A 259 16.67 -14.78 3.19
N ASP A 260 17.89 -15.20 3.47
CA ASP A 260 18.46 -16.44 2.95
C ASP A 260 17.75 -17.68 3.53
N GLU A 261 17.40 -17.69 4.82
CA GLU A 261 16.57 -18.75 5.43
C GLU A 261 15.21 -18.86 4.71
N PHE A 262 14.55 -17.74 4.48
CA PHE A 262 13.27 -17.69 3.76
C PHE A 262 13.39 -18.26 2.35
N LYS A 263 14.41 -17.87 1.60
CA LYS A 263 14.65 -18.36 0.24
C LYS A 263 14.86 -19.87 0.20
N ASN A 264 15.63 -20.40 1.15
CA ASN A 264 15.83 -21.84 1.30
C ASN A 264 14.51 -22.55 1.66
N HIS A 265 13.72 -21.98 2.56
CA HIS A 265 12.39 -22.50 2.90
C HIS A 265 11.48 -22.59 1.67
N CYS A 266 11.42 -21.57 0.82
CA CYS A 266 10.62 -21.61 -0.41
C CYS A 266 11.04 -22.74 -1.34
N THR A 267 12.34 -23.03 -1.45
CA THR A 267 12.86 -24.12 -2.28
C THR A 267 12.36 -25.48 -1.78
N ILE A 268 12.44 -25.73 -0.47
CA ILE A 268 12.00 -26.97 0.16
C ILE A 268 10.47 -27.13 0.02
N GLN A 269 9.71 -26.09 0.30
CA GLN A 269 8.24 -26.15 0.21
C GLN A 269 7.76 -26.38 -1.22
N ALA A 270 8.37 -25.74 -2.21
CA ALA A 270 8.02 -25.94 -3.61
C ALA A 270 8.26 -27.37 -4.09
N GLU A 271 9.23 -28.09 -3.53
CA GLU A 271 9.43 -29.52 -3.80
C GLU A 271 8.30 -30.38 -3.23
N ASN A 272 7.85 -30.08 -2.01
CA ASN A 272 6.76 -30.80 -1.35
C ASN A 272 5.42 -30.66 -2.11
N PHE A 273 5.12 -29.49 -2.65
CA PHE A 273 3.93 -29.27 -3.49
C PHE A 273 3.98 -30.02 -4.83
N SER A 274 5.18 -30.24 -5.38
CA SER A 274 5.36 -30.93 -6.67
C SER A 274 5.18 -32.46 -6.56
N THR A 275 5.14 -33.00 -5.35
CA THR A 275 5.02 -34.43 -5.06
C THR A 275 3.63 -34.88 -4.59
N GLN A 276 2.70 -33.94 -4.47
CA GLN A 276 1.26 -34.20 -4.20
C GLN A 276 0.43 -34.06 -5.46
#